data_230386f5cf8b4e0121a3bb4a776a9ac6
#
_entry.id   230386f5cf8b4e0121a3bb4a776a9ac6
#
_cell.length_a   1.000
_cell.length_b   1.000
_cell.length_c   1.000
_cell.angle_alpha   90.00
_cell.angle_beta   90.00
_cell.angle_gamma   90.00
#
_symmetry.space_group_name_H-M   'P 1'
#
loop_
_entity.id
_entity.type
_entity.pdbx_description
1 polymer ?
#
loop_
_entity_poly.entity_id
_entity_poly.type
_entity_poly.pdbx_seq_one_letter_code
_entity_poly.pdbx_strand_id
1 'polypeptide(L)'
;MNEITMTLQADHLILEALKEDISSEDVTTNSVMKDYVKGEVELICKQDGVIAGLEVYRRVFELLDADTETELYCKDGDEVKNGQLMGKVTGDIRVLLSGERVALNYLQRMSGIATYTRQVAGLLEGSNVTLLDTRKTTPNCRVFEKYAVRVGGGCNHRYNLSDGVLLKDNHIGAAGSVTKAVQMAKAYAPFVRKIEIEVETLEQVKEAVEAGADIIMLDNMTPEVMKQAVELIDGRAQTECSGNITKENIQKIREIGVDFVSSGALTHSAPILDISMKNLHAL
;
A
#
# COMPACT_ATOMS: atom_id res chain seq x y z
N MET A 1 1.93 -7.18 10.07
CA MET A 1 0.56 -6.71 10.46
C MET A 1 0.27 -7.27 11.84
N ASN A 2 -0.51 -6.60 12.72
CA ASN A 2 -0.82 -7.19 14.02
C ASN A 2 -1.97 -8.22 13.89
N GLU A 3 -2.07 -9.13 14.88
CA GLU A 3 -3.04 -10.24 14.86
C GLU A 3 -4.50 -9.79 14.81
N ILE A 4 -4.86 -8.69 15.52
CA ILE A 4 -6.23 -8.17 15.49
C ILE A 4 -6.61 -7.69 14.10
N THR A 5 -5.74 -6.94 13.45
CA THR A 5 -5.96 -6.48 12.07
C THR A 5 -5.98 -7.66 11.10
N MET A 6 -5.13 -8.66 11.29
CA MET A 6 -5.13 -9.89 10.49
C MET A 6 -6.50 -10.56 10.58
N THR A 7 -6.96 -10.88 11.77
CA THR A 7 -8.24 -11.57 11.99
C THR A 7 -9.45 -10.77 11.47
N LEU A 8 -9.51 -9.46 11.76
CA LEU A 8 -10.71 -8.67 11.46
C LEU A 8 -10.76 -8.14 10.02
N GLN A 9 -9.61 -7.93 9.38
CA GLN A 9 -9.53 -7.24 8.09
C GLN A 9 -8.94 -8.10 6.97
N ALA A 10 -8.09 -9.09 7.27
CA ALA A 10 -7.37 -9.86 6.27
C ALA A 10 -7.91 -11.28 6.09
N ASP A 11 -8.24 -12.01 7.15
CA ASP A 11 -8.61 -13.43 7.07
C ASP A 11 -9.74 -13.71 6.08
N HIS A 12 -10.80 -12.91 6.10
CA HIS A 12 -11.93 -13.10 5.19
C HIS A 12 -11.53 -12.89 3.71
N LEU A 13 -10.61 -11.95 3.44
CA LEU A 13 -10.10 -11.69 2.08
C LEU A 13 -9.19 -12.82 1.60
N ILE A 14 -8.36 -13.36 2.50
CA ILE A 14 -7.50 -14.53 2.21
C ILE A 14 -8.38 -15.76 1.93
N LEU A 15 -9.42 -15.99 2.74
CA LEU A 15 -10.36 -17.08 2.53
C LEU A 15 -11.11 -16.95 1.19
N GLU A 16 -11.52 -15.73 0.79
CA GLU A 16 -12.15 -15.53 -0.52
C GLU A 16 -11.16 -15.80 -1.68
N ALA A 17 -9.90 -15.41 -1.54
CA ALA A 17 -8.86 -15.72 -2.52
C ALA A 17 -8.58 -17.24 -2.62
N LEU A 18 -8.57 -17.93 -1.48
CA LEU A 18 -8.45 -19.40 -1.45
C LEU A 18 -9.66 -20.09 -2.11
N LYS A 19 -10.88 -19.60 -1.87
CA LYS A 19 -12.10 -20.13 -2.52
C LYS A 19 -12.14 -19.83 -4.03
N GLU A 20 -11.56 -18.71 -4.47
CA GLU A 20 -11.42 -18.41 -5.90
C GLU A 20 -10.51 -19.43 -6.59
N ASP A 21 -9.38 -19.78 -5.96
CA ASP A 21 -8.39 -20.71 -6.51
C ASP A 21 -8.80 -22.18 -6.34
N ILE A 22 -9.48 -22.51 -5.22
CA ILE A 22 -9.95 -23.87 -4.90
C ILE A 22 -11.47 -23.87 -4.79
N SER A 23 -12.16 -23.84 -5.94
CA SER A 23 -13.63 -23.76 -5.96
C SER A 23 -14.34 -25.05 -5.56
N SER A 24 -13.75 -26.22 -5.86
CA SER A 24 -14.27 -27.55 -5.52
C SER A 24 -13.17 -28.49 -5.05
N GLU A 25 -12.04 -28.57 -5.77
CA GLU A 25 -10.89 -29.39 -5.43
C GLU A 25 -9.64 -28.92 -6.17
N ASP A 26 -8.46 -29.26 -5.65
CA ASP A 26 -7.20 -29.24 -6.38
C ASP A 26 -7.00 -30.60 -7.08
N VAL A 27 -7.45 -30.66 -8.36
CA VAL A 27 -7.42 -31.89 -9.17
C VAL A 27 -5.99 -32.43 -9.32
N THR A 28 -5.00 -31.54 -9.49
CA THR A 28 -3.61 -31.92 -9.66
C THR A 28 -3.06 -32.58 -8.41
N THR A 29 -3.18 -31.89 -7.28
CA THR A 29 -2.70 -32.39 -5.99
C THR A 29 -3.43 -33.69 -5.59
N ASN A 30 -4.76 -33.74 -5.71
CA ASN A 30 -5.55 -34.91 -5.37
C ASN A 30 -5.24 -36.12 -6.27
N SER A 31 -4.78 -35.90 -7.50
CA SER A 31 -4.40 -36.99 -8.40
C SER A 31 -3.11 -37.72 -8.00
N VAL A 32 -2.19 -37.01 -7.32
CA VAL A 32 -0.86 -37.53 -6.98
C VAL A 32 -0.68 -37.78 -5.47
N MET A 33 -1.44 -37.08 -4.62
CA MET A 33 -1.35 -37.13 -3.15
C MET A 33 -2.70 -37.53 -2.56
N LYS A 34 -2.92 -38.84 -2.35
CA LYS A 34 -4.19 -39.38 -1.81
C LYS A 34 -4.27 -39.32 -0.29
N ASP A 35 -3.14 -39.50 0.38
CA ASP A 35 -3.05 -39.59 1.82
C ASP A 35 -2.22 -38.42 2.38
N TYR A 36 -2.34 -38.22 3.69
CA TYR A 36 -1.47 -37.33 4.44
C TYR A 36 0.00 -37.72 4.31
N VAL A 37 0.82 -36.77 3.87
CA VAL A 37 2.28 -36.91 3.87
C VAL A 37 2.88 -35.62 4.38
N LYS A 38 3.60 -35.64 5.49
CA LYS A 38 4.34 -34.48 5.99
C LYS A 38 5.48 -34.16 5.02
N GLY A 39 5.60 -32.89 4.62
CA GLY A 39 6.69 -32.44 3.76
C GLY A 39 7.16 -31.04 4.15
N GLU A 40 8.25 -30.64 3.52
CA GLU A 40 8.86 -29.32 3.67
C GLU A 40 9.09 -28.70 2.30
N VAL A 41 8.89 -27.37 2.19
CA VAL A 41 9.15 -26.57 0.98
C VAL A 41 9.90 -25.30 1.35
N GLU A 42 10.84 -24.88 0.50
CA GLU A 42 11.66 -23.68 0.68
C GLU A 42 11.04 -22.46 0.01
N LEU A 43 11.06 -21.31 0.69
CA LEU A 43 10.69 -20.00 0.17
C LEU A 43 11.95 -19.27 -0.29
N ILE A 44 12.06 -19.02 -1.61
CA ILE A 44 13.28 -18.46 -2.23
C ILE A 44 12.96 -17.17 -2.99
N CYS A 45 13.73 -16.11 -2.70
CA CYS A 45 13.69 -14.87 -3.48
C CYS A 45 14.36 -15.06 -4.84
N LYS A 46 13.78 -14.53 -5.91
CA LYS A 46 14.30 -14.62 -7.29
C LYS A 46 14.74 -13.28 -7.86
N GLN A 47 14.61 -12.21 -7.07
CA GLN A 47 14.93 -10.85 -7.46
C GLN A 47 15.33 -10.03 -6.22
N ASP A 48 16.24 -9.06 -6.36
CA ASP A 48 16.59 -8.14 -5.28
C ASP A 48 15.41 -7.21 -4.96
N GLY A 49 15.10 -7.01 -3.68
CA GLY A 49 14.01 -6.14 -3.27
C GLY A 49 13.82 -6.04 -1.76
N VAL A 50 12.66 -5.53 -1.35
CA VAL A 50 12.23 -5.39 0.05
C VAL A 50 11.07 -6.35 0.29
N ILE A 51 11.22 -7.23 1.28
CA ILE A 51 10.17 -8.20 1.61
C ILE A 51 9.05 -7.53 2.42
N ALA A 52 7.79 -7.86 2.11
CA ALA A 52 6.61 -7.41 2.85
C ALA A 52 5.46 -8.41 2.71
N GLY A 53 4.81 -8.74 3.83
CA GLY A 53 3.65 -9.62 3.85
C GLY A 53 3.95 -11.05 4.30
N LEU A 54 5.06 -11.29 4.98
CA LEU A 54 5.42 -12.63 5.51
C LEU A 54 4.35 -13.20 6.43
N GLU A 55 3.72 -12.39 7.28
CA GLU A 55 2.62 -12.83 8.14
C GLU A 55 1.35 -13.19 7.34
N VAL A 56 1.09 -12.50 6.22
CA VAL A 56 -0.01 -12.84 5.30
C VAL A 56 0.29 -14.16 4.60
N TYR A 57 1.52 -14.34 4.13
CA TYR A 57 2.00 -15.58 3.52
C TYR A 57 1.81 -16.79 4.47
N ARG A 58 2.26 -16.67 5.73
CA ARG A 58 2.09 -17.70 6.77
C ARG A 58 0.61 -17.99 7.01
N ARG A 59 -0.22 -16.92 7.11
CA ARG A 59 -1.64 -17.03 7.42
C ARG A 59 -2.44 -17.80 6.37
N VAL A 60 -2.04 -17.76 5.09
CA VAL A 60 -2.67 -18.56 4.03
C VAL A 60 -2.63 -20.05 4.37
N PHE A 61 -1.49 -20.56 4.81
CA PHE A 61 -1.33 -21.97 5.18
C PHE A 61 -2.05 -22.31 6.49
N GLU A 62 -1.97 -21.44 7.50
CA GLU A 62 -2.68 -21.64 8.77
C GLU A 62 -4.21 -21.69 8.60
N LEU A 63 -4.77 -20.98 7.64
CA LEU A 63 -6.21 -21.00 7.33
C LEU A 63 -6.62 -22.30 6.60
N LEU A 64 -5.70 -22.97 5.93
CA LEU A 64 -5.93 -24.29 5.32
C LEU A 64 -5.72 -25.42 6.32
N ASP A 65 -4.68 -25.32 7.15
CA ASP A 65 -4.34 -26.31 8.18
C ASP A 65 -3.55 -25.62 9.31
N ALA A 66 -4.16 -25.57 10.49
CA ALA A 66 -3.57 -24.93 11.68
C ALA A 66 -2.27 -25.62 12.18
N ASP A 67 -2.02 -26.85 11.78
CA ASP A 67 -0.81 -27.60 12.15
C ASP A 67 0.37 -27.33 11.21
N THR A 68 0.20 -26.45 10.18
CA THR A 68 1.28 -26.05 9.30
C THR A 68 2.25 -25.09 10.01
N GLU A 69 3.52 -25.42 9.99
CA GLU A 69 4.59 -24.65 10.61
C GLU A 69 5.35 -23.82 9.56
N THR A 70 5.60 -22.54 9.85
CA THR A 70 6.39 -21.64 8.98
C THR A 70 7.59 -21.10 9.75
N GLU A 71 8.80 -21.41 9.28
CA GLU A 71 10.05 -20.86 9.78
C GLU A 71 10.54 -19.76 8.83
N LEU A 72 10.69 -18.52 9.31
CA LEU A 72 11.11 -17.37 8.52
C LEU A 72 12.50 -16.91 8.92
N TYR A 73 13.38 -16.64 7.95
CA TYR A 73 14.77 -16.22 8.15
C TYR A 73 14.97 -14.70 7.89
N CYS A 74 13.90 -14.00 7.57
CA CYS A 74 13.84 -12.56 7.39
C CYS A 74 12.52 -12.02 7.95
N LYS A 75 12.41 -10.69 8.04
CA LYS A 75 11.21 -9.98 8.51
C LYS A 75 10.79 -8.91 7.51
N ASP A 76 9.54 -8.49 7.59
CA ASP A 76 9.02 -7.40 6.75
C ASP A 76 9.89 -6.14 6.89
N GLY A 77 10.29 -5.57 5.76
CA GLY A 77 11.18 -4.42 5.65
C GLY A 77 12.65 -4.76 5.39
N ASP A 78 13.05 -6.01 5.53
CA ASP A 78 14.42 -6.44 5.19
C ASP A 78 14.63 -6.38 3.67
N GLU A 79 15.86 -6.03 3.28
CA GLU A 79 16.33 -6.19 1.89
C GLU A 79 16.71 -7.65 1.64
N VAL A 80 16.19 -8.21 0.57
CA VAL A 80 16.46 -9.59 0.15
C VAL A 80 17.13 -9.62 -1.21
N LYS A 81 17.89 -10.68 -1.46
CA LYS A 81 18.69 -10.86 -2.66
C LYS A 81 18.20 -12.04 -3.51
N ASN A 82 18.46 -11.96 -4.81
CA ASN A 82 18.22 -13.09 -5.71
C ASN A 82 18.95 -14.35 -5.23
N GLY A 83 18.22 -15.47 -5.13
CA GLY A 83 18.70 -16.75 -4.62
C GLY A 83 18.68 -16.90 -3.11
N GLN A 84 18.25 -15.87 -2.35
CA GLN A 84 18.19 -15.94 -0.90
C GLN A 84 17.07 -16.89 -0.43
N LEU A 85 17.41 -17.82 0.45
CA LEU A 85 16.47 -18.62 1.23
C LEU A 85 15.86 -17.74 2.31
N MET A 86 14.54 -17.50 2.23
CA MET A 86 13.82 -16.60 3.14
C MET A 86 13.07 -17.34 4.26
N GLY A 87 12.84 -18.64 4.09
CA GLY A 87 12.15 -19.46 5.06
C GLY A 87 11.79 -20.83 4.52
N LYS A 88 11.06 -21.60 5.35
CA LYS A 88 10.54 -22.92 5.04
C LYS A 88 9.11 -23.04 5.56
N VAL A 89 8.32 -23.86 4.89
CA VAL A 89 6.97 -24.24 5.35
C VAL A 89 6.90 -25.76 5.44
N THR A 90 6.45 -26.26 6.58
CA THR A 90 6.35 -27.69 6.89
C THR A 90 4.89 -28.02 7.23
N GLY A 91 4.33 -29.05 6.59
CA GLY A 91 2.94 -29.47 6.80
C GLY A 91 2.52 -30.58 5.87
N ASP A 92 1.22 -30.81 5.73
CA ASP A 92 0.68 -31.74 4.72
C ASP A 92 1.05 -31.24 3.31
N ILE A 93 1.70 -32.07 2.51
CA ILE A 93 2.09 -31.72 1.13
C ILE A 93 0.89 -31.20 0.32
N ARG A 94 -0.32 -31.72 0.57
CA ARG A 94 -1.54 -31.24 -0.11
C ARG A 94 -1.84 -29.78 0.22
N VAL A 95 -1.69 -29.38 1.48
CA VAL A 95 -1.86 -27.99 1.94
C VAL A 95 -0.79 -27.10 1.35
N LEU A 96 0.48 -27.55 1.35
CA LEU A 96 1.60 -26.79 0.80
C LEU A 96 1.41 -26.51 -0.70
N LEU A 97 0.97 -27.51 -1.48
CA LEU A 97 0.72 -27.37 -2.92
C LEU A 97 -0.50 -26.50 -3.22
N SER A 98 -1.63 -26.72 -2.54
CA SER A 98 -2.87 -25.99 -2.80
C SER A 98 -2.82 -24.54 -2.32
N GLY A 99 -2.06 -24.22 -1.27
CA GLY A 99 -1.91 -22.86 -0.73
C GLY A 99 -0.85 -22.01 -1.44
N GLU A 100 0.09 -22.65 -2.17
CA GLU A 100 1.27 -21.99 -2.75
C GLU A 100 0.93 -20.75 -3.56
N ARG A 101 -0.01 -20.83 -4.49
CA ARG A 101 -0.29 -19.75 -5.43
C ARG A 101 -0.86 -18.52 -4.73
N VAL A 102 -1.84 -18.70 -3.88
CA VAL A 102 -2.47 -17.60 -3.12
C VAL A 102 -1.44 -16.95 -2.18
N ALA A 103 -0.65 -17.76 -1.45
CA ALA A 103 0.39 -17.27 -0.56
C ALA A 103 1.44 -16.44 -1.31
N LEU A 104 1.94 -16.93 -2.45
CA LEU A 104 2.90 -16.23 -3.29
C LEU A 104 2.31 -14.96 -3.91
N ASN A 105 1.06 -14.96 -4.36
CA ASN A 105 0.43 -13.80 -4.96
C ASN A 105 0.40 -12.62 -3.98
N TYR A 106 0.00 -12.84 -2.72
CA TYR A 106 0.05 -11.81 -1.69
C TYR A 106 1.48 -11.35 -1.41
N LEU A 107 2.40 -12.29 -1.16
CA LEU A 107 3.78 -11.96 -0.79
C LEU A 107 4.51 -11.20 -1.91
N GLN A 108 4.37 -11.65 -3.16
CA GLN A 108 4.97 -11.03 -4.34
C GLN A 108 4.42 -9.62 -4.56
N ARG A 109 3.09 -9.43 -4.46
CA ARG A 109 2.44 -8.13 -4.62
C ARG A 109 2.87 -7.15 -3.54
N MET A 110 2.81 -7.55 -2.28
CA MET A 110 3.17 -6.70 -1.14
C MET A 110 4.65 -6.33 -1.17
N SER A 111 5.53 -7.30 -1.45
CA SER A 111 6.97 -7.06 -1.56
C SER A 111 7.32 -6.15 -2.75
N GLY A 112 6.62 -6.29 -3.86
CA GLY A 112 6.77 -5.40 -5.01
C GLY A 112 6.41 -3.94 -4.67
N ILE A 113 5.30 -3.72 -3.98
CA ILE A 113 4.88 -2.40 -3.47
C ILE A 113 5.92 -1.83 -2.50
N ALA A 114 6.39 -2.63 -1.54
CA ALA A 114 7.41 -2.19 -0.58
C ALA A 114 8.73 -1.84 -1.28
N THR A 115 9.16 -2.64 -2.25
CA THR A 115 10.35 -2.40 -3.06
C THR A 115 10.25 -1.10 -3.85
N TYR A 116 9.15 -0.90 -4.56
CA TYR A 116 8.93 0.32 -5.33
C TYR A 116 8.83 1.55 -4.43
N THR A 117 8.11 1.44 -3.31
CA THR A 117 8.01 2.53 -2.32
C THR A 117 9.37 2.90 -1.73
N ARG A 118 10.22 1.90 -1.37
CA ARG A 118 11.59 2.13 -0.89
C ARG A 118 12.42 2.91 -1.90
N GLN A 119 12.33 2.57 -3.18
CA GLN A 119 13.05 3.26 -4.25
C GLN A 119 12.59 4.71 -4.40
N VAL A 120 11.26 4.96 -4.35
CA VAL A 120 10.69 6.31 -4.47
C VAL A 120 11.00 7.16 -3.23
N ALA A 121 10.86 6.60 -2.03
CA ALA A 121 11.19 7.27 -0.77
C ALA A 121 12.68 7.66 -0.70
N GLY A 122 13.58 6.80 -1.17
CA GLY A 122 15.01 7.09 -1.24
C GLY A 122 15.36 8.32 -2.09
N LEU A 123 14.54 8.65 -3.10
CA LEU A 123 14.72 9.86 -3.92
C LEU A 123 14.38 11.15 -3.17
N LEU A 124 13.65 11.06 -2.05
CA LEU A 124 13.29 12.17 -1.17
C LEU A 124 14.21 12.31 0.04
N GLU A 125 15.20 11.40 0.21
CA GLU A 125 16.14 11.48 1.34
C GLU A 125 16.83 12.83 1.44
N GLY A 126 16.93 13.37 2.67
CA GLY A 126 17.50 14.69 2.96
C GLY A 126 16.57 15.86 2.62
N SER A 127 15.31 15.62 2.25
CA SER A 127 14.24 16.63 2.20
C SER A 127 13.29 16.46 3.39
N ASN A 128 12.43 17.46 3.62
CA ASN A 128 11.36 17.38 4.62
C ASN A 128 10.04 16.83 4.03
N VAL A 129 10.06 16.40 2.76
CA VAL A 129 8.85 15.95 2.06
C VAL A 129 8.51 14.53 2.46
N THR A 130 7.28 14.29 2.91
CA THR A 130 6.77 12.97 3.25
C THR A 130 6.04 12.33 2.07
N LEU A 131 6.44 11.12 1.69
CA LEU A 131 5.79 10.34 0.63
C LEU A 131 4.53 9.67 1.14
N LEU A 132 3.39 9.90 0.49
CA LEU A 132 2.10 9.31 0.81
C LEU A 132 1.60 8.37 -0.30
N ASP A 133 0.85 7.36 0.09
CA ASP A 133 0.02 6.58 -0.81
C ASP A 133 -1.30 7.32 -1.15
N THR A 134 -2.22 6.61 -1.80
CA THR A 134 -3.55 7.14 -2.12
C THR A 134 -4.62 6.05 -1.89
N ARG A 135 -5.88 6.34 -2.27
CA ARG A 135 -6.95 5.35 -2.35
C ARG A 135 -7.01 4.58 -3.69
N LYS A 136 -6.05 4.81 -4.58
CA LYS A 136 -5.93 4.10 -5.88
C LYS A 136 -5.31 2.71 -5.66
N THR A 137 -5.97 1.89 -4.84
CA THR A 137 -5.58 0.51 -4.51
C THR A 137 -6.43 -0.48 -5.28
N THR A 138 -5.93 -1.71 -5.44
CA THR A 138 -6.73 -2.82 -5.95
C THR A 138 -7.96 -3.02 -5.04
N PRO A 139 -9.18 -3.16 -5.61
CA PRO A 139 -10.36 -3.46 -4.81
C PRO A 139 -10.13 -4.62 -3.85
N ASN A 140 -10.61 -4.48 -2.61
CA ASN A 140 -10.43 -5.43 -1.50
C ASN A 140 -8.99 -5.64 -0.99
N CYS A 141 -7.95 -5.21 -1.72
CA CYS A 141 -6.55 -5.39 -1.32
C CYS A 141 -5.97 -4.21 -0.52
N ARG A 142 -6.75 -3.19 -0.18
CA ARG A 142 -6.25 -1.96 0.46
C ARG A 142 -5.49 -2.18 1.76
N VAL A 143 -5.94 -3.11 2.59
CA VAL A 143 -5.28 -3.43 3.86
C VAL A 143 -3.87 -3.95 3.64
N PHE A 144 -3.65 -4.76 2.63
CA PHE A 144 -2.36 -5.32 2.26
C PHE A 144 -1.46 -4.29 1.58
N GLU A 145 -2.00 -3.56 0.59
CA GLU A 145 -1.23 -2.59 -0.20
C GLU A 145 -0.77 -1.39 0.64
N LYS A 146 -1.64 -0.83 1.50
CA LYS A 146 -1.24 0.26 2.40
C LYS A 146 -0.26 -0.18 3.49
N TYR A 147 -0.37 -1.41 3.97
CA TYR A 147 0.64 -1.99 4.85
C TYR A 147 2.01 -2.07 4.15
N ALA A 148 2.04 -2.56 2.92
CA ALA A 148 3.26 -2.70 2.13
C ALA A 148 3.93 -1.35 1.83
N VAL A 149 3.16 -0.29 1.57
CA VAL A 149 3.70 1.08 1.44
C VAL A 149 4.44 1.51 2.71
N ARG A 150 3.87 1.26 3.90
CA ARG A 150 4.54 1.58 5.17
C ARG A 150 5.83 0.78 5.37
N VAL A 151 5.82 -0.50 5.04
CA VAL A 151 7.03 -1.36 5.08
C VAL A 151 8.12 -0.81 4.16
N GLY A 152 7.73 -0.30 2.98
CA GLY A 152 8.64 0.34 2.04
C GLY A 152 9.21 1.70 2.49
N GLY A 153 8.69 2.29 3.57
CA GLY A 153 9.14 3.59 4.10
C GLY A 153 8.27 4.78 3.67
N GLY A 154 7.14 4.55 3.01
CA GLY A 154 6.11 5.56 2.76
C GLY A 154 5.17 5.72 3.96
N CYS A 155 4.30 6.73 3.90
CA CYS A 155 3.22 6.96 4.84
C CYS A 155 1.86 6.74 4.18
N ASN A 156 0.83 6.49 5.00
CA ASN A 156 -0.51 6.33 4.47
C ASN A 156 -1.26 7.67 4.46
N HIS A 157 -1.85 8.02 3.33
CA HIS A 157 -2.96 8.96 3.24
C HIS A 157 -4.23 8.31 3.81
N ARG A 158 -5.34 9.06 3.95
CA ARG A 158 -6.63 8.55 4.48
C ARG A 158 -6.94 7.15 3.92
N TYR A 159 -7.36 6.26 4.82
CA TYR A 159 -7.63 4.86 4.48
C TYR A 159 -8.90 4.72 3.64
N ASN A 160 -9.96 5.45 4.03
CA ASN A 160 -11.28 5.40 3.39
C ASN A 160 -11.99 6.77 3.45
N LEU A 161 -13.26 6.81 3.05
CA LEU A 161 -14.05 8.04 3.05
C LEU A 161 -14.44 8.54 4.44
N SER A 162 -14.37 7.66 5.47
CA SER A 162 -14.70 8.01 6.84
C SER A 162 -13.52 8.56 7.63
N ASP A 163 -12.29 8.45 7.10
CA ASP A 163 -11.06 8.73 7.83
C ASP A 163 -10.73 10.23 7.89
N GLY A 164 -10.94 10.94 6.81
CA GLY A 164 -10.68 12.38 6.69
C GLY A 164 -11.46 13.02 5.55
N VAL A 165 -11.65 14.34 5.63
CA VAL A 165 -12.28 15.11 4.55
C VAL A 165 -11.25 15.41 3.48
N LEU A 166 -11.60 15.16 2.21
CA LEU A 166 -10.87 15.62 1.03
C LEU A 166 -11.88 16.15 0.02
N LEU A 167 -11.90 17.47 -0.11
CA LEU A 167 -12.72 18.19 -1.06
C LEU A 167 -12.00 18.22 -2.41
N LYS A 168 -12.70 17.83 -3.46
CA LYS A 168 -12.20 17.77 -4.83
C LYS A 168 -13.01 18.69 -5.76
N ASP A 169 -12.59 18.83 -7.00
CA ASP A 169 -13.23 19.61 -8.06
C ASP A 169 -14.77 19.47 -8.08
N ASN A 170 -15.26 18.24 -8.10
CA ASN A 170 -16.69 17.95 -8.09
C ASN A 170 -17.40 18.38 -6.78
N HIS A 171 -16.72 18.33 -5.63
CA HIS A 171 -17.28 18.85 -4.38
C HIS A 171 -17.35 20.37 -4.38
N ILE A 172 -16.30 21.04 -4.90
CA ILE A 172 -16.25 22.48 -5.05
C ILE A 172 -17.35 22.95 -6.02
N GLY A 173 -17.51 22.26 -7.16
CA GLY A 173 -18.56 22.54 -8.13
C GLY A 173 -19.97 22.40 -7.52
N ALA A 174 -20.20 21.35 -6.76
CA ALA A 174 -21.48 21.11 -6.07
C ALA A 174 -21.79 22.15 -4.96
N ALA A 175 -20.75 22.61 -4.24
CA ALA A 175 -20.90 23.63 -3.19
C ALA A 175 -21.01 25.05 -3.77
N GLY A 176 -20.45 25.26 -4.99
CA GLY A 176 -20.44 26.53 -5.73
C GLY A 176 -19.20 27.40 -5.53
N SER A 177 -18.34 27.12 -4.53
CA SER A 177 -17.01 27.74 -4.37
C SER A 177 -16.15 26.96 -3.38
N VAL A 178 -14.83 27.22 -3.37
CA VAL A 178 -13.87 26.68 -2.39
C VAL A 178 -14.28 27.05 -0.96
N THR A 179 -14.57 28.34 -0.72
CA THR A 179 -14.98 28.84 0.60
C THR A 179 -16.22 28.12 1.12
N LYS A 180 -17.27 27.96 0.30
CA LYS A 180 -18.49 27.27 0.71
C LYS A 180 -18.22 25.80 1.00
N ALA A 181 -17.45 25.11 0.16
CA ALA A 181 -17.10 23.72 0.35
C ALA A 181 -16.38 23.50 1.69
N VAL A 182 -15.38 24.33 2.02
CA VAL A 182 -14.64 24.27 3.28
C VAL A 182 -15.55 24.58 4.47
N GLN A 183 -16.40 25.62 4.39
CA GLN A 183 -17.35 25.97 5.46
C GLN A 183 -18.37 24.87 5.74
N MET A 184 -18.95 24.28 4.69
CA MET A 184 -19.87 23.15 4.82
C MET A 184 -19.19 21.93 5.45
N ALA A 185 -17.95 21.64 5.04
CA ALA A 185 -17.16 20.55 5.62
C ALA A 185 -16.86 20.79 7.11
N LYS A 186 -16.47 22.01 7.50
CA LYS A 186 -16.25 22.39 8.90
C LYS A 186 -17.51 22.26 9.76
N ALA A 187 -18.66 22.59 9.22
CA ALA A 187 -19.94 22.49 9.94
C ALA A 187 -20.39 21.03 10.13
N TYR A 188 -20.01 20.13 9.25
CA TYR A 188 -20.44 18.73 9.27
C TYR A 188 -19.45 17.78 9.92
N ALA A 189 -18.16 17.93 9.62
CA ALA A 189 -17.13 16.98 10.05
C ALA A 189 -16.84 17.10 11.56
N PRO A 190 -16.53 15.98 12.26
CA PRO A 190 -16.04 16.02 13.63
C PRO A 190 -14.78 16.90 13.72
N PHE A 191 -14.68 17.69 14.81
CA PHE A 191 -13.59 18.67 15.02
C PHE A 191 -12.18 18.08 14.93
N VAL A 192 -12.01 16.79 15.22
CA VAL A 192 -10.71 16.08 15.15
C VAL A 192 -10.25 15.77 13.73
N ARG A 193 -11.11 15.92 12.72
CA ARG A 193 -10.77 15.59 11.33
C ARG A 193 -10.25 16.82 10.60
N LYS A 194 -9.07 16.68 10.00
CA LYS A 194 -8.54 17.69 9.08
C LYS A 194 -9.40 17.78 7.82
N ILE A 195 -9.48 19.00 7.30
CA ILE A 195 -10.12 19.30 6.02
C ILE A 195 -9.02 19.60 5.01
N GLU A 196 -8.91 18.71 4.06
CA GLU A 196 -8.05 18.82 2.90
C GLU A 196 -8.87 19.26 1.70
N ILE A 197 -8.28 20.11 0.84
CA ILE A 197 -8.90 20.56 -0.40
C ILE A 197 -7.90 20.52 -1.55
N GLU A 198 -8.34 19.95 -2.67
CA GLU A 198 -7.62 19.87 -3.93
C GLU A 198 -7.90 21.12 -4.76
N VAL A 199 -6.86 21.83 -5.20
CA VAL A 199 -6.94 23.09 -5.95
C VAL A 199 -5.97 23.08 -7.14
N GLU A 200 -6.36 23.76 -8.22
CA GLU A 200 -5.63 23.77 -9.50
C GLU A 200 -5.11 25.16 -9.87
N THR A 201 -5.50 26.24 -9.18
CA THR A 201 -5.09 27.62 -9.47
C THR A 201 -4.67 28.39 -8.23
N LEU A 202 -3.85 29.43 -8.41
CA LEU A 202 -3.42 30.31 -7.31
C LEU A 202 -4.57 31.07 -6.66
N GLU A 203 -5.63 31.36 -7.42
CA GLU A 203 -6.85 31.98 -6.91
C GLU A 203 -7.56 31.05 -5.94
N GLN A 204 -7.71 29.76 -6.29
CA GLN A 204 -8.26 28.75 -5.41
C GLN A 204 -7.38 28.53 -4.18
N VAL A 205 -6.05 28.59 -4.31
CA VAL A 205 -5.12 28.53 -3.16
C VAL A 205 -5.41 29.65 -2.16
N LYS A 206 -5.57 30.91 -2.64
CA LYS A 206 -5.91 32.06 -1.77
C LYS A 206 -7.24 31.82 -1.05
N GLU A 207 -8.26 31.41 -1.79
CA GLU A 207 -9.58 31.15 -1.26
C GLU A 207 -9.55 30.02 -0.20
N ALA A 208 -8.80 28.93 -0.44
CA ALA A 208 -8.64 27.82 0.48
C ALA A 208 -7.94 28.23 1.79
N VAL A 209 -6.90 29.06 1.70
CA VAL A 209 -6.19 29.64 2.85
C VAL A 209 -7.12 30.52 3.67
N GLU A 210 -7.88 31.45 3.02
CA GLU A 210 -8.81 32.35 3.69
C GLU A 210 -9.98 31.60 4.33
N ALA A 211 -10.46 30.53 3.71
CA ALA A 211 -11.46 29.62 4.25
C ALA A 211 -10.94 28.78 5.42
N GLY A 212 -9.61 28.71 5.60
CA GLY A 212 -8.92 27.98 6.68
C GLY A 212 -8.96 26.47 6.48
N ALA A 213 -8.66 25.98 5.29
CA ALA A 213 -8.38 24.56 5.06
C ALA A 213 -7.14 24.14 5.87
N ASP A 214 -7.12 22.90 6.37
CA ASP A 214 -5.99 22.37 7.15
C ASP A 214 -4.86 21.88 6.24
N ILE A 215 -5.22 21.34 5.07
CA ILE A 215 -4.29 20.84 4.06
C ILE A 215 -4.75 21.36 2.69
N ILE A 216 -3.81 21.86 1.90
CA ILE A 216 -4.06 22.32 0.52
C ILE A 216 -3.26 21.45 -0.43
N MET A 217 -3.97 20.65 -1.23
CA MET A 217 -3.38 19.78 -2.24
C MET A 217 -3.29 20.55 -3.57
N LEU A 218 -2.07 20.72 -4.06
CA LEU A 218 -1.73 21.35 -5.32
C LEU A 218 -1.79 20.29 -6.42
N ASP A 219 -2.89 20.22 -7.17
CA ASP A 219 -3.10 19.17 -8.16
C ASP A 219 -2.71 19.63 -9.57
N ASN A 220 -1.91 18.82 -10.24
CA ASN A 220 -1.46 19.01 -11.62
C ASN A 220 -0.84 20.41 -11.95
N MET A 221 -0.28 21.11 -10.96
CA MET A 221 0.41 22.38 -11.14
C MET A 221 1.87 22.18 -11.62
N THR A 222 2.43 23.17 -12.33
CA THR A 222 3.87 23.14 -12.64
C THR A 222 4.70 23.45 -11.39
N PRO A 223 5.98 23.00 -11.32
CA PRO A 223 6.84 23.28 -10.17
C PRO A 223 6.95 24.78 -9.82
N GLU A 224 6.94 25.66 -10.82
CA GLU A 224 7.01 27.12 -10.65
C GLU A 224 5.74 27.66 -9.98
N VAL A 225 4.57 27.18 -10.39
CA VAL A 225 3.28 27.55 -9.81
C VAL A 225 3.16 26.99 -8.40
N MET A 226 3.62 25.75 -8.15
CA MET A 226 3.63 25.16 -6.82
C MET A 226 4.50 25.97 -5.83
N LYS A 227 5.69 26.46 -6.25
CA LYS A 227 6.51 27.33 -5.41
C LYS A 227 5.77 28.62 -5.02
N GLN A 228 5.10 29.26 -5.98
CA GLN A 228 4.27 30.43 -5.69
C GLN A 228 3.12 30.11 -4.73
N ALA A 229 2.50 28.94 -4.89
CA ALA A 229 1.43 28.48 -4.00
C ALA A 229 1.95 28.25 -2.56
N VAL A 230 3.11 27.61 -2.40
CA VAL A 230 3.75 27.39 -1.08
C VAL A 230 4.08 28.75 -0.42
N GLU A 231 4.67 29.70 -1.15
CA GLU A 231 4.94 31.05 -0.66
C GLU A 231 3.65 31.77 -0.25
N LEU A 232 2.57 31.63 -1.04
CA LEU A 232 1.28 32.24 -0.76
C LEU A 232 0.61 31.63 0.47
N ILE A 233 0.73 30.30 0.67
CA ILE A 233 0.19 29.60 1.85
C ILE A 233 0.93 30.01 3.12
N ASP A 234 2.24 30.25 3.05
CA ASP A 234 3.08 30.80 4.13
C ASP A 234 2.86 30.11 5.49
N GLY A 235 2.85 28.77 5.50
CA GLY A 235 2.69 27.95 6.69
C GLY A 235 1.29 27.97 7.36
N ARG A 236 0.29 28.65 6.74
CA ARG A 236 -1.07 28.73 7.28
C ARG A 236 -1.87 27.44 7.08
N ALA A 237 -1.46 26.57 6.17
CA ALA A 237 -1.95 25.21 5.97
C ALA A 237 -0.79 24.30 5.60
N GLN A 238 -0.96 22.99 5.79
CA GLN A 238 -0.03 22.01 5.25
C GLN A 238 -0.22 21.90 3.73
N THR A 239 0.86 21.57 3.03
CA THR A 239 0.87 21.52 1.57
C THR A 239 1.09 20.09 1.07
N GLU A 240 0.31 19.67 0.09
CA GLU A 240 0.48 18.41 -0.61
C GLU A 240 0.64 18.64 -2.11
N CYS A 241 1.59 17.95 -2.74
CA CYS A 241 1.71 17.88 -4.19
C CYS A 241 1.08 16.58 -4.69
N SER A 242 0.21 16.66 -5.68
CA SER A 242 -0.44 15.52 -6.32
C SER A 242 -0.44 15.68 -7.85
N GLY A 243 -0.76 14.59 -8.55
CA GLY A 243 -0.87 14.56 -10.01
C GLY A 243 0.33 13.90 -10.69
N ASN A 244 0.12 12.71 -11.26
CA ASN A 244 1.11 11.96 -12.07
C ASN A 244 2.51 11.82 -11.46
N ILE A 245 2.59 11.68 -10.12
CA ILE A 245 3.86 11.52 -9.41
C ILE A 245 4.41 10.11 -9.60
N THR A 246 5.62 10.03 -10.16
CA THR A 246 6.34 8.80 -10.42
C THR A 246 7.80 8.92 -9.97
N LYS A 247 8.53 7.80 -10.03
CA LYS A 247 9.96 7.76 -9.73
C LYS A 247 10.79 8.74 -10.59
N GLU A 248 10.36 8.98 -11.83
CA GLU A 248 11.08 9.79 -12.80
C GLU A 248 10.96 11.30 -12.53
N ASN A 249 9.88 11.73 -11.88
CA ASN A 249 9.61 13.18 -11.68
C ASN A 249 9.65 13.63 -10.21
N ILE A 250 9.64 12.74 -9.25
CA ILE A 250 9.55 13.09 -7.82
C ILE A 250 10.74 13.92 -7.31
N GLN A 251 11.91 13.79 -7.92
CA GLN A 251 13.09 14.58 -7.52
C GLN A 251 12.86 16.10 -7.70
N LYS A 252 12.06 16.51 -8.69
CA LYS A 252 11.75 17.93 -8.92
C LYS A 252 10.89 18.51 -7.80
N ILE A 253 10.13 17.67 -7.09
CA ILE A 253 9.24 18.09 -6.00
C ILE A 253 10.03 18.38 -4.73
N ARG A 254 11.17 17.73 -4.54
CA ARG A 254 12.05 17.90 -3.39
C ARG A 254 12.42 19.36 -3.10
N GLU A 255 12.52 20.19 -4.15
CA GLU A 255 12.95 21.58 -4.07
C GLU A 255 11.79 22.60 -4.02
N ILE A 256 10.54 22.11 -4.07
CA ILE A 256 9.35 22.97 -4.09
C ILE A 256 9.04 23.50 -2.68
N GLY A 257 9.30 22.68 -1.64
CA GLY A 257 9.06 23.05 -0.24
C GLY A 257 7.66 22.63 0.27
N VAL A 258 7.00 21.68 -0.40
CA VAL A 258 5.75 21.07 0.10
C VAL A 258 6.03 20.12 1.27
N ASP A 259 5.02 19.91 2.14
CA ASP A 259 5.12 18.98 3.27
C ASP A 259 4.94 17.52 2.83
N PHE A 260 4.03 17.29 1.86
CA PHE A 260 3.66 15.97 1.42
C PHE A 260 3.69 15.85 -0.11
N VAL A 261 3.91 14.63 -0.56
CA VAL A 261 3.71 14.22 -1.96
C VAL A 261 2.97 12.91 -1.99
N SER A 262 1.84 12.85 -2.70
CA SER A 262 1.09 11.61 -2.86
C SER A 262 1.25 10.99 -4.24
N SER A 263 1.41 9.66 -4.27
CA SER A 263 1.55 8.91 -5.51
C SER A 263 0.69 7.65 -5.53
N GLY A 264 -0.23 7.59 -6.48
CA GLY A 264 -1.00 6.38 -6.76
C GLY A 264 -0.15 5.25 -7.36
N ALA A 265 0.96 5.61 -8.02
CA ALA A 265 1.86 4.62 -8.64
C ALA A 265 2.47 3.64 -7.63
N LEU A 266 2.58 4.03 -6.35
CA LEU A 266 3.06 3.13 -5.28
C LEU A 266 2.24 1.85 -5.19
N THR A 267 0.96 1.92 -5.52
CA THR A 267 0.04 0.78 -5.44
C THR A 267 -0.40 0.29 -6.80
N HIS A 268 -0.94 1.14 -7.69
CA HIS A 268 -1.52 0.67 -8.95
C HIS A 268 -0.48 0.32 -10.04
N SER A 269 0.78 0.77 -9.93
CA SER A 269 1.82 0.56 -10.96
C SER A 269 3.08 -0.15 -10.45
N ALA A 270 3.16 -0.49 -9.16
CA ALA A 270 4.29 -1.24 -8.63
C ALA A 270 4.32 -2.66 -9.25
N PRO A 271 5.47 -3.11 -9.81
CA PRO A 271 5.63 -4.49 -10.24
C PRO A 271 5.65 -5.42 -9.03
N ILE A 272 5.37 -6.70 -9.23
CA ILE A 272 5.59 -7.73 -8.20
C ILE A 272 7.08 -7.97 -7.97
N LEU A 273 7.45 -8.49 -6.80
CA LEU A 273 8.78 -9.06 -6.55
C LEU A 273 8.73 -10.55 -6.87
N ASP A 274 9.69 -11.05 -7.65
CA ASP A 274 9.70 -12.48 -8.01
C ASP A 274 10.18 -13.35 -6.83
N ILE A 275 9.29 -14.25 -6.38
CA ILE A 275 9.49 -15.16 -5.25
C ILE A 275 8.91 -16.52 -5.64
N SER A 276 9.54 -17.61 -5.20
CA SER A 276 9.08 -18.98 -5.50
C SER A 276 9.15 -19.88 -4.28
N MET A 277 8.25 -20.87 -4.22
CA MET A 277 8.40 -22.05 -3.39
C MET A 277 9.11 -23.14 -4.21
N LYS A 278 10.13 -23.79 -3.65
CA LYS A 278 10.99 -24.77 -4.33
C LYS A 278 11.40 -25.91 -3.39
N ASN A 279 11.95 -26.95 -4.00
CA ASN A 279 12.54 -28.07 -3.27
C ASN A 279 11.58 -28.80 -2.30
N LEU A 280 10.28 -28.88 -2.69
CA LEU A 280 9.30 -29.67 -1.90
C LEU A 280 9.75 -31.12 -1.83
N HIS A 281 9.79 -31.68 -0.62
CA HIS A 281 10.10 -33.08 -0.37
C HIS A 281 9.34 -33.61 0.85
N ALA A 282 9.12 -34.92 0.87
CA ALA A 282 8.54 -35.63 2.04
C ALA A 282 9.58 -35.74 3.16
N LEU A 283 9.11 -35.63 4.41
CA LEU A 283 9.90 -35.78 5.63
C LEU A 283 9.77 -37.20 6.23
#